data_e16737feddffdd4a1e147dec99d4505b
#
_entry.id   e16737feddffdd4a1e147dec99d4505b
#
_cell.length_a   1.000
_cell.length_b   1.000
_cell.length_c   1.000
_cell.angle_alpha   90.00
_cell.angle_beta   90.00
_cell.angle_gamma   90.00
#
_symmetry.space_group_name_H-M   'P 1'
#
loop_
_entity.id
_entity.type
_entity.pdbx_description
1 polymer ?
#
loop_
_entity_poly.entity_id
_entity_poly.type
_entity_poly.pdbx_seq_one_letter_code
_entity_poly.pdbx_strand_id
1 'polypeptide(L)'
;AQLFNVLKEAEAYPGPSLVIAYAPCINHGIKGGMTRTQTVGKQAVECGYWHLWHYNPQLEEQGKNPFVLDSKEPDWAKFRDFLLKEVRYTSLKAVSPEDAEALFQAAEQNARWRYEGYVRRSKIEY
;
A
#
# COMPACT_ATOMS: atom_id res chain seq x y z
N ALA A 1 -2.89 12.52 -7.95
CA ALA A 1 -3.75 13.35 -7.11
C ALA A 1 -3.49 13.11 -5.61
N GLN A 2 -3.55 11.85 -5.10
CA GLN A 2 -3.44 11.54 -3.66
C GLN A 2 -2.12 12.03 -3.05
N LEU A 3 -0.96 11.69 -3.63
CA LEU A 3 0.34 12.13 -3.14
C LEU A 3 0.45 13.66 -3.05
N PHE A 4 -0.06 14.37 -4.04
CA PHE A 4 -0.05 15.84 -4.04
C PHE A 4 -0.88 16.42 -2.87
N ASN A 5 -2.04 15.84 -2.61
CA ASN A 5 -2.90 16.27 -1.50
C ASN A 5 -2.23 16.02 -0.14
N VAL A 6 -1.62 14.83 0.04
CA VAL A 6 -0.90 14.48 1.28
C VAL A 6 0.29 15.41 1.51
N LEU A 7 1.06 15.76 0.46
CA LEU A 7 2.17 16.70 0.59
C LEU A 7 1.71 18.11 0.97
N LYS A 8 0.62 18.58 0.38
CA LYS A 8 0.03 19.89 0.75
C LYS A 8 -0.46 19.91 2.19
N GLU A 9 -1.09 18.84 2.64
CA GLU A 9 -1.56 18.72 4.01
C GLU A 9 -0.39 18.67 5.00
N ALA A 10 0.65 17.89 4.68
CA ALA A 10 1.88 17.81 5.47
C ALA A 10 2.61 19.16 5.57
N GLU A 11 2.63 19.95 4.50
CA GLU A 11 3.20 21.30 4.48
C GLU A 11 2.38 22.31 5.31
N ALA A 12 1.07 22.17 5.27
CA ALA A 12 0.15 23.06 6.01
C ALA A 12 0.10 22.77 7.52
N TYR A 13 0.50 21.58 7.95
CA TYR A 13 0.49 21.19 9.35
C TYR A 13 1.55 21.97 10.15
N PRO A 14 1.22 22.63 11.27
CA PRO A 14 2.14 23.49 12.03
C PRO A 14 3.08 22.69 12.95
N GLY A 15 3.56 21.53 12.53
CA GLY A 15 4.41 20.63 13.28
C GLY A 15 5.18 19.66 12.38
N PRO A 16 5.91 18.71 12.95
CA PRO A 16 6.62 17.70 12.17
C PRO A 16 5.63 16.78 11.45
N SER A 17 5.90 16.52 10.18
CA SER A 17 5.11 15.61 9.34
C SER A 17 6.00 14.49 8.79
N LEU A 18 5.45 13.27 8.70
CA LEU A 18 6.11 12.12 8.12
C LEU A 18 5.31 11.61 6.93
N VAL A 19 5.95 11.52 5.77
CA VAL A 19 5.37 10.92 4.56
C VAL A 19 6.14 9.65 4.22
N ILE A 20 5.45 8.51 4.22
CA ILE A 20 6.01 7.21 3.84
C ILE A 20 5.51 6.90 2.43
N ALA A 21 6.42 6.84 1.46
CA ALA A 21 6.09 6.61 0.07
C ALA A 21 6.58 5.23 -0.40
N TYR A 22 5.72 4.47 -1.08
CA TYR A 22 6.09 3.26 -1.78
C TYR A 22 6.60 3.60 -3.17
N ALA A 23 7.76 3.04 -3.54
CA ALA A 23 8.28 3.08 -4.90
C ALA A 23 8.80 1.70 -5.31
N PRO A 24 8.48 1.20 -6.52
CA PRO A 24 9.11 0.00 -7.05
C PRO A 24 10.62 0.21 -7.22
N CYS A 25 11.40 -0.84 -6.99
CA CYS A 25 12.86 -0.77 -7.06
C CYS A 25 13.38 -1.57 -8.26
N ILE A 26 14.25 -0.95 -9.08
CA ILE A 26 14.87 -1.61 -10.23
C ILE A 26 15.75 -2.81 -9.82
N ASN A 27 16.41 -2.74 -8.66
CA ASN A 27 17.23 -3.84 -8.15
C ASN A 27 16.42 -5.09 -7.77
N HIS A 28 15.14 -4.93 -7.47
CA HIS A 28 14.21 -6.06 -7.23
C HIS A 28 13.54 -6.54 -8.52
N GLY A 29 13.93 -5.97 -9.66
CA GLY A 29 13.44 -6.30 -10.99
C GLY A 29 12.01 -5.81 -11.25
N ILE A 30 11.90 -4.86 -12.18
CA ILE A 30 10.61 -4.44 -12.72
C ILE A 30 10.45 -5.11 -14.08
N LYS A 31 9.55 -6.06 -14.20
CA LYS A 31 9.27 -6.71 -15.48
C LYS A 31 8.76 -5.68 -16.49
N GLY A 32 9.52 -5.45 -17.54
CA GLY A 32 9.24 -4.42 -18.56
C GLY A 32 9.96 -3.08 -18.33
N GLY A 33 10.88 -2.99 -17.33
CA GLY A 33 11.77 -1.85 -17.12
C GLY A 33 11.16 -0.67 -16.36
N MET A 34 11.98 0.34 -16.12
CA MET A 34 11.64 1.50 -15.27
C MET A 34 10.51 2.37 -15.83
N THR A 35 10.27 2.34 -17.13
CA THR A 35 9.14 3.07 -17.74
C THR A 35 7.77 2.64 -17.18
N ARG A 36 7.71 1.46 -16.53
CA ARG A 36 6.50 0.94 -15.88
C ARG A 36 6.39 1.25 -14.40
N THR A 37 7.31 1.97 -13.80
CA THR A 37 7.33 2.26 -12.35
C THR A 37 6.00 2.81 -11.84
N GLN A 38 5.42 3.80 -12.53
CA GLN A 38 4.14 4.38 -12.11
C GLN A 38 2.97 3.39 -12.25
N THR A 39 2.98 2.58 -13.30
CA THR A 39 1.96 1.53 -13.51
C THR A 39 2.05 0.47 -12.41
N VAL A 40 3.27 0.05 -12.04
CA VAL A 40 3.49 -0.92 -10.95
C VAL A 40 3.07 -0.33 -9.61
N GLY A 41 3.40 0.93 -9.33
CA GLY A 41 2.94 1.63 -8.12
C GLY A 41 1.41 1.69 -8.02
N LYS A 42 0.73 1.99 -9.13
CA LYS A 42 -0.73 1.96 -9.20
C LYS A 42 -1.29 0.56 -8.95
N GLN A 43 -0.71 -0.47 -9.57
CA GLN A 43 -1.11 -1.86 -9.38
C GLN A 43 -0.92 -2.34 -7.95
N ALA A 44 0.15 -1.90 -7.26
CA ALA A 44 0.38 -2.20 -5.84
C ALA A 44 -0.78 -1.73 -4.96
N VAL A 45 -1.32 -0.55 -5.24
CA VAL A 45 -2.48 -0.01 -4.51
C VAL A 45 -3.76 -0.75 -4.90
N GLU A 46 -4.00 -0.95 -6.19
CA GLU A 46 -5.21 -1.60 -6.69
C GLU A 46 -5.38 -3.04 -6.20
N CYS A 47 -4.29 -3.79 -6.03
CA CYS A 47 -4.34 -5.17 -5.54
C CYS A 47 -4.24 -5.31 -4.01
N GLY A 48 -4.06 -4.21 -3.27
CA GLY A 48 -3.94 -4.25 -1.81
C GLY A 48 -2.55 -4.61 -1.27
N TYR A 49 -1.53 -4.60 -2.11
CA TYR A 49 -0.14 -4.74 -1.66
C TYR A 49 0.32 -3.53 -0.85
N TRP A 50 -0.06 -2.33 -1.27
CA TRP A 50 0.17 -1.07 -0.60
C TRP A 50 -1.15 -0.35 -0.36
N HIS A 51 -1.36 0.20 0.86
CA HIS A 51 -2.57 0.92 1.24
C HIS A 51 -2.27 2.40 1.41
N LEU A 52 -3.17 3.24 0.92
CA LEU A 52 -3.09 4.68 1.04
C LEU A 52 -3.99 5.15 2.18
N TRP A 53 -3.43 5.87 3.12
CA TRP A 53 -4.13 6.51 4.23
C TRP A 53 -3.32 7.70 4.73
N HIS A 54 -3.95 8.61 5.41
CA HIS A 54 -3.30 9.69 6.12
C HIS A 54 -3.93 9.88 7.51
N TYR A 55 -3.18 10.54 8.39
CA TYR A 55 -3.61 10.85 9.74
C TYR A 55 -3.31 12.31 10.02
N ASN A 56 -4.34 13.09 10.38
CA ASN A 56 -4.21 14.49 10.73
C ASN A 56 -4.89 14.76 12.10
N PRO A 57 -4.12 14.99 13.17
CA PRO A 57 -4.70 15.20 14.50
C PRO A 57 -5.59 16.44 14.59
N GLN A 58 -5.43 17.45 13.74
CA GLN A 58 -6.31 18.63 13.72
C GLN A 58 -7.77 18.29 13.39
N LEU A 59 -8.04 17.16 12.75
CA LEU A 59 -9.40 16.71 12.48
C LEU A 59 -10.13 16.31 13.76
N GLU A 60 -9.42 15.77 14.76
CA GLU A 60 -9.98 15.42 16.06
C GLU A 60 -10.50 16.66 16.82
N GLU A 61 -9.78 17.79 16.71
CA GLU A 61 -10.22 19.07 17.28
C GLU A 61 -11.54 19.59 16.65
N GLN A 62 -11.85 19.09 15.46
CA GLN A 62 -13.09 19.39 14.74
C GLN A 62 -14.19 18.34 14.96
N GLY A 63 -13.98 17.37 15.87
CA GLY A 63 -14.89 16.25 16.09
C GLY A 63 -14.97 15.28 14.90
N LYS A 64 -13.91 15.20 14.10
CA LYS A 64 -13.80 14.28 12.94
C LYS A 64 -12.74 13.24 13.21
N ASN A 65 -12.89 12.07 12.59
CA ASN A 65 -11.88 11.03 12.65
C ASN A 65 -10.56 11.53 12.02
N PRO A 66 -9.46 11.56 12.79
CA PRO A 66 -8.15 11.96 12.26
C PRO A 66 -7.56 10.97 11.25
N PHE A 67 -8.02 9.71 11.26
CA PHE A 67 -7.57 8.69 10.32
C PHE A 67 -8.48 8.63 9.10
N VAL A 68 -7.92 8.87 7.93
CA VAL A 68 -8.63 8.83 6.64
C VAL A 68 -8.03 7.73 5.77
N LEU A 69 -8.86 6.76 5.36
CA LEU A 69 -8.48 5.71 4.41
C LEU A 69 -8.74 6.19 2.98
N ASP A 70 -7.66 6.45 2.24
CA ASP A 70 -7.71 6.90 0.84
C ASP A 70 -7.87 5.76 -0.15
N SER A 71 -7.42 4.55 0.21
CA SER A 71 -7.56 3.37 -0.63
C SER A 71 -9.01 2.95 -0.75
N LYS A 72 -9.43 2.64 -1.97
CA LYS A 72 -10.65 1.88 -2.23
C LYS A 72 -10.45 0.42 -1.84
N GLU A 73 -11.53 -0.34 -1.83
CA GLU A 73 -11.46 -1.79 -1.66
C GLU A 73 -10.56 -2.41 -2.74
N PRO A 74 -9.53 -3.17 -2.34
CA PRO A 74 -8.60 -3.77 -3.28
C PRO A 74 -9.21 -4.90 -4.10
N ASP A 75 -8.74 -5.04 -5.34
CA ASP A 75 -9.00 -6.20 -6.17
C ASP A 75 -8.00 -7.33 -5.82
N TRP A 76 -8.38 -8.12 -4.81
CA TRP A 76 -7.53 -9.19 -4.26
C TRP A 76 -7.19 -10.27 -5.28
N ALA A 77 -8.00 -10.45 -6.31
CA ALA A 77 -7.70 -11.41 -7.38
C ALA A 77 -6.41 -11.07 -8.14
N LYS A 78 -6.01 -9.79 -8.13
CA LYS A 78 -4.76 -9.31 -8.76
C LYS A 78 -3.53 -9.38 -7.84
N PHE A 79 -3.69 -9.70 -6.56
CA PHE A 79 -2.58 -9.67 -5.59
C PHE A 79 -1.46 -10.63 -5.99
N ARG A 80 -1.83 -11.87 -6.32
CA ARG A 80 -0.88 -12.91 -6.74
C ARG A 80 -0.14 -12.53 -8.02
N ASP A 81 -0.85 -12.04 -9.02
CA ASP A 81 -0.26 -11.59 -10.28
C ASP A 81 0.71 -10.43 -10.08
N PHE A 82 0.41 -9.54 -9.12
CA PHE A 82 1.31 -8.46 -8.75
C PHE A 82 2.62 -8.99 -8.17
N LEU A 83 2.58 -9.92 -7.21
CA LEU A 83 3.79 -10.53 -6.64
C LEU A 83 4.67 -11.17 -7.73
N LEU A 84 4.07 -11.89 -8.66
CA LEU A 84 4.79 -12.60 -9.73
C LEU A 84 5.37 -11.70 -10.82
N LYS A 85 5.16 -10.38 -10.74
CA LYS A 85 5.82 -9.39 -11.61
C LYS A 85 7.17 -8.93 -11.06
N GLU A 86 7.46 -9.17 -9.80
CA GLU A 86 8.71 -8.77 -9.16
C GLU A 86 9.67 -9.95 -9.04
N VAL A 87 10.92 -9.76 -9.46
CA VAL A 87 11.95 -10.81 -9.49
C VAL A 87 12.20 -11.41 -8.10
N ARG A 88 12.13 -10.60 -7.03
CA ARG A 88 12.31 -11.09 -5.66
C ARG A 88 11.33 -12.21 -5.28
N TYR A 89 10.10 -12.17 -5.78
CA TYR A 89 9.10 -13.22 -5.53
C TYR A 89 9.23 -14.39 -6.52
N THR A 90 9.52 -14.10 -7.79
CA THR A 90 9.73 -15.17 -8.77
C THR A 90 11.00 -15.97 -8.51
N SER A 91 12.06 -15.33 -7.98
CA SER A 91 13.28 -16.03 -7.54
C SER A 91 13.00 -16.98 -6.37
N LEU A 92 12.22 -16.56 -5.39
CA LEU A 92 11.81 -17.42 -4.28
C LEU A 92 11.05 -18.64 -4.80
N LYS A 93 10.12 -18.44 -5.73
CA LYS A 93 9.36 -19.53 -6.35
C LYS A 93 10.27 -20.51 -7.12
N ALA A 94 11.37 -20.03 -7.72
CA ALA A 94 12.31 -20.88 -8.44
C ALA A 94 13.20 -21.70 -7.49
N VAL A 95 13.59 -21.13 -6.32
CA VAL A 95 14.50 -21.76 -5.36
C VAL A 95 13.75 -22.70 -4.41
N SER A 96 12.58 -22.31 -3.92
CA SER A 96 11.77 -23.08 -2.96
C SER A 96 10.27 -22.94 -3.30
N PRO A 97 9.76 -23.73 -4.25
CA PRO A 97 8.38 -23.61 -4.71
C PRO A 97 7.33 -23.82 -3.63
N GLU A 98 7.55 -24.77 -2.72
CA GLU A 98 6.62 -25.13 -1.64
C GLU A 98 6.52 -24.00 -0.61
N ASP A 99 7.67 -23.50 -0.14
CA ASP A 99 7.71 -22.37 0.80
C ASP A 99 7.15 -21.08 0.16
N ALA A 100 7.47 -20.86 -1.11
CA ALA A 100 6.98 -19.70 -1.84
C ALA A 100 5.45 -19.64 -1.87
N GLU A 101 4.78 -20.78 -2.09
CA GLU A 101 3.32 -20.84 -2.12
C GLU A 101 2.71 -20.47 -0.76
N ALA A 102 3.22 -21.06 0.32
CA ALA A 102 2.78 -20.78 1.67
C ALA A 102 3.03 -19.32 2.06
N LEU A 103 4.20 -18.77 1.71
CA LEU A 103 4.55 -17.37 1.99
C LEU A 103 3.70 -16.38 1.19
N PHE A 104 3.36 -16.68 -0.05
CA PHE A 104 2.49 -15.82 -0.85
C PHE A 104 1.06 -15.78 -0.33
N GLN A 105 0.54 -16.92 0.14
CA GLN A 105 -0.76 -16.97 0.80
C GLN A 105 -0.76 -16.17 2.11
N ALA A 106 0.28 -16.34 2.93
CA ALA A 106 0.44 -15.58 4.17
C ALA A 106 0.57 -14.08 3.90
N ALA A 107 1.28 -13.67 2.85
CA ALA A 107 1.41 -12.27 2.45
C ALA A 107 0.06 -11.66 2.06
N GLU A 108 -0.78 -12.37 1.30
CA GLU A 108 -2.12 -11.91 0.94
C GLU A 108 -3.02 -11.81 2.18
N GLN A 109 -3.02 -12.83 3.04
CA GLN A 109 -3.79 -12.81 4.28
C GLN A 109 -3.40 -11.63 5.19
N ASN A 110 -2.09 -11.37 5.31
CA ASN A 110 -1.58 -10.23 6.06
C ASN A 110 -2.00 -8.88 5.43
N ALA A 111 -1.98 -8.77 4.10
CA ALA A 111 -2.43 -7.57 3.41
C ALA A 111 -3.93 -7.31 3.64
N ARG A 112 -4.77 -8.34 3.60
CA ARG A 112 -6.20 -8.28 3.90
C ARG A 112 -6.44 -7.85 5.36
N TRP A 113 -5.75 -8.48 6.30
CA TRP A 113 -5.84 -8.15 7.72
C TRP A 113 -5.47 -6.69 8.00
N ARG A 114 -4.41 -6.17 7.36
CA ARG A 114 -4.03 -4.75 7.46
C ARG A 114 -5.12 -3.84 6.90
N TYR A 115 -5.64 -4.14 5.71
CA TYR A 115 -6.71 -3.36 5.09
C TYR A 115 -7.95 -3.30 5.98
N GLU A 116 -8.41 -4.43 6.49
CA GLU A 116 -9.53 -4.48 7.43
C GLU A 116 -9.27 -3.66 8.70
N GLY A 117 -8.02 -3.67 9.19
CA GLY A 117 -7.58 -2.83 10.30
C GLY A 117 -7.74 -1.33 9.99
N TYR A 118 -7.38 -0.91 8.78
CA TYR A 118 -7.55 0.47 8.33
C TYR A 118 -9.04 0.84 8.14
N VAL A 119 -9.83 -0.08 7.60
CA VAL A 119 -11.29 0.11 7.50
C VAL A 119 -11.93 0.29 8.88
N ARG A 120 -11.53 -0.51 9.88
CA ARG A 120 -12.02 -0.33 11.26
C ARG A 120 -11.65 1.04 11.82
N ARG A 121 -10.39 1.46 11.64
CA ARG A 121 -9.91 2.78 12.12
C ARG A 121 -10.65 3.93 11.44
N SER A 122 -10.95 3.84 10.15
CA SER A 122 -11.67 4.91 9.44
C SER A 122 -13.13 5.07 9.87
N LYS A 123 -13.66 4.14 10.68
CA LYS A 123 -15.05 4.15 11.19
C LYS A 123 -15.15 4.51 12.67
N ILE A 124 -14.04 4.84 13.33
CA ILE A 124 -14.05 5.30 14.72
C ILE A 124 -14.69 6.69 14.77
N GLU A 125 -15.62 6.86 15.68
CA GLU A 125 -16.22 8.16 16.00
C GLU A 125 -15.40 8.84 17.11
N TYR A 126 -15.19 10.15 16.95
CA TYR A 126 -14.43 11.01 17.85
C TYR A 126 -15.29 12.12 18.43
#